data_e0703d0c379bb3b3a1ce9dd317f63b57
#
_entry.id   e0703d0c379bb3b3a1ce9dd317f63b57
#
_cell.length_a   1.000
_cell.length_b   1.000
_cell.length_c   1.000
_cell.angle_alpha   90.00
_cell.angle_beta   90.00
_cell.angle_gamma   90.00
#
_symmetry.space_group_name_H-M   'P 1'
#
loop_
_entity.id
_entity.type
_entity.pdbx_description
1 polymer ?
#
loop_
_entity_poly.entity_id
_entity_poly.type
_entity_poly.pdbx_seq_one_letter_code
_entity_poly.pdbx_strand_id
1 'polypeptide(L)'
;TAPWLEYIIRFQNTGNDTAFTVKILNPIDTNKLDISSIEFVNASHPVNINWINYQRNMEFKFDNILLPDSNTNEPLSHGFVRYRIQPKTTLNAGDTIPNFAAIYFDFNDPVITNTAKTIIVLPTGLANPSPAPGKLLVFPNPAENSISISGIQLENGKAQLRLMDIYGKQILEKTITETTANLETDQLSK
;
A
#
# COMPACT_ATOMS: atom_id res chain seq x y z
N THR A 1 2.80 -11.41 6.95
CA THR A 1 3.72 -11.11 5.83
C THR A 1 3.76 -9.61 5.61
N ALA A 2 4.95 -9.04 5.46
CA ALA A 2 5.11 -7.62 5.13
C ALA A 2 4.40 -7.32 3.79
N PRO A 3 3.74 -6.15 3.65
CA PRO A 3 3.09 -5.77 2.40
C PRO A 3 4.14 -5.55 1.30
N TRP A 4 3.76 -5.83 0.06
CA TRP A 4 4.61 -5.53 -1.09
C TRP A 4 4.61 -4.04 -1.38
N LEU A 5 5.78 -3.48 -1.61
CA LEU A 5 5.96 -2.17 -2.22
C LEU A 5 6.20 -2.37 -3.72
N GLU A 6 5.42 -1.70 -4.53
CA GLU A 6 5.54 -1.76 -5.96
C GLU A 6 6.03 -0.41 -6.49
N TYR A 7 7.08 -0.46 -7.32
CA TYR A 7 7.69 0.71 -7.93
C TYR A 7 7.60 0.64 -9.44
N ILE A 8 7.25 1.77 -10.04
CA ILE A 8 7.26 1.98 -11.49
C ILE A 8 8.22 3.12 -11.77
N ILE A 9 9.30 2.82 -12.49
CA ILE A 9 10.24 3.82 -12.97
C ILE A 9 9.89 4.10 -14.43
N ARG A 10 9.46 5.32 -14.72
CA ARG A 10 9.08 5.77 -16.06
C ARG A 10 10.16 6.67 -16.62
N PHE A 11 10.36 6.61 -17.94
CA PHE A 11 11.28 7.45 -18.65
C PHE A 11 10.71 7.86 -19.99
N GLN A 12 11.21 8.98 -20.52
CA GLN A 12 10.88 9.48 -21.83
C GLN A 12 12.13 10.05 -22.48
N ASN A 13 12.33 9.76 -23.75
CA ASN A 13 13.37 10.41 -24.53
C ASN A 13 12.86 11.78 -25.01
N THR A 14 13.26 12.83 -24.29
CA THR A 14 12.96 14.23 -24.63
C THR A 14 14.13 14.91 -25.35
N GLY A 15 15.10 14.14 -25.82
CA GLY A 15 16.21 14.61 -26.61
C GLY A 15 15.81 15.03 -28.03
N ASN A 16 16.74 14.98 -28.92
CA ASN A 16 16.58 15.35 -30.34
C ASN A 16 17.03 14.24 -31.31
N ASP A 17 17.30 13.06 -30.79
CA ASP A 17 17.71 11.88 -31.57
C ASP A 17 17.23 10.59 -30.88
N THR A 18 17.22 9.46 -31.59
CA THR A 18 16.88 8.15 -31.09
C THR A 18 17.89 7.69 -30.04
N ALA A 19 17.41 7.28 -28.88
CA ALA A 19 18.23 6.64 -27.86
C ALA A 19 18.38 5.14 -28.16
N PHE A 20 19.61 4.67 -28.26
CA PHE A 20 19.94 3.28 -28.58
C PHE A 20 19.94 2.40 -27.34
N THR A 21 20.32 2.96 -26.19
CA THR A 21 20.39 2.25 -24.91
C THR A 21 19.81 3.12 -23.81
N VAL A 22 18.92 2.56 -23.00
CA VAL A 22 18.50 3.19 -21.75
C VAL A 22 18.97 2.33 -20.58
N LYS A 23 19.68 2.94 -19.64
CA LYS A 23 20.17 2.29 -18.42
C LYS A 23 19.58 3.00 -17.19
N ILE A 24 18.97 2.24 -16.31
CA ILE A 24 18.41 2.74 -15.06
C ILE A 24 19.19 2.14 -13.90
N LEU A 25 19.71 3.01 -13.03
CA LEU A 25 20.33 2.61 -11.77
C LEU A 25 19.40 3.02 -10.63
N ASN A 26 18.93 2.04 -9.88
CA ASN A 26 18.07 2.25 -8.73
C ASN A 26 18.78 1.80 -7.46
N PRO A 27 19.27 2.73 -6.62
CA PRO A 27 19.85 2.41 -5.32
C PRO A 27 18.80 1.81 -4.40
N ILE A 28 19.09 0.64 -3.85
CA ILE A 28 18.20 -0.05 -2.90
C ILE A 28 18.74 0.10 -1.48
N ASP A 29 17.94 0.66 -0.58
CA ASP A 29 18.29 0.74 0.84
C ASP A 29 18.16 -0.65 1.49
N THR A 30 19.25 -1.40 1.47
CA THR A 30 19.32 -2.77 2.00
C THR A 30 19.16 -2.85 3.52
N ASN A 31 19.17 -1.73 4.24
CA ASN A 31 18.85 -1.70 5.66
C ASN A 31 17.33 -1.76 5.88
N LYS A 32 16.55 -1.29 4.92
CA LYS A 32 15.09 -1.15 5.01
C LYS A 32 14.32 -2.11 4.13
N LEU A 33 14.92 -2.54 3.01
CA LEU A 33 14.29 -3.41 2.03
C LEU A 33 14.94 -4.79 2.00
N ASP A 34 14.12 -5.81 1.83
CA ASP A 34 14.58 -7.19 1.69
C ASP A 34 14.87 -7.49 0.22
N ILE A 35 16.15 -7.46 -0.15
CA ILE A 35 16.58 -7.72 -1.53
C ILE A 35 16.26 -9.14 -2.02
N SER A 36 16.09 -10.10 -1.10
CA SER A 36 15.75 -11.48 -1.46
C SER A 36 14.29 -11.62 -1.93
N SER A 37 13.45 -10.64 -1.60
CA SER A 37 12.03 -10.59 -1.98
C SER A 37 11.79 -9.91 -3.32
N ILE A 38 12.82 -9.36 -3.97
CA ILE A 38 12.63 -8.61 -5.21
C ILE A 38 12.02 -9.48 -6.31
N GLU A 39 10.97 -8.96 -6.93
CA GLU A 39 10.34 -9.59 -8.08
C GLU A 39 10.17 -8.56 -9.21
N PHE A 40 10.67 -8.94 -10.39
CA PHE A 40 10.36 -8.22 -11.62
C PHE A 40 8.90 -8.47 -12.01
N VAL A 41 8.17 -7.42 -12.34
CA VAL A 41 6.76 -7.51 -12.76
C VAL A 41 6.66 -7.44 -14.27
N ASN A 42 7.04 -6.32 -14.87
CA ASN A 42 7.08 -6.12 -16.31
C ASN A 42 7.86 -4.86 -16.70
N ALA A 43 8.11 -4.71 -18.00
CA ALA A 43 8.68 -3.52 -18.60
C ALA A 43 8.04 -3.25 -19.97
N SER A 44 8.19 -2.02 -20.47
CA SER A 44 7.69 -1.62 -21.79
C SER A 44 8.46 -2.25 -22.95
N HIS A 45 9.73 -2.57 -22.73
CA HIS A 45 10.66 -3.12 -23.71
C HIS A 45 11.48 -4.26 -23.11
N PRO A 46 12.14 -5.10 -23.92
CA PRO A 46 13.06 -6.11 -23.41
C PRO A 46 14.14 -5.49 -22.53
N VAL A 47 14.34 -6.05 -21.32
CA VAL A 47 15.23 -5.49 -20.31
C VAL A 47 16.13 -6.56 -19.71
N ASN A 48 17.40 -6.25 -19.54
CA ASN A 48 18.36 -7.02 -18.78
C ASN A 48 18.43 -6.46 -17.35
N ILE A 49 18.36 -7.32 -16.34
CA ILE A 49 18.36 -6.92 -14.92
C ILE A 49 19.60 -7.47 -14.25
N ASN A 50 20.40 -6.59 -13.65
CA ASN A 50 21.64 -6.94 -12.98
C ASN A 50 21.74 -6.27 -11.61
N TRP A 51 22.53 -6.88 -10.73
CA TRP A 51 22.96 -6.27 -9.49
C TRP A 51 24.39 -5.77 -9.61
N ILE A 52 24.61 -4.51 -9.23
CA ILE A 52 25.93 -3.90 -9.19
C ILE A 52 26.24 -3.35 -7.80
N ASN A 53 27.52 -3.05 -7.54
CA ASN A 53 27.99 -2.51 -6.26
C ASN A 53 27.54 -3.33 -5.05
N TYR A 54 27.86 -4.63 -5.05
CA TYR A 54 27.53 -5.55 -3.95
C TYR A 54 26.03 -5.60 -3.62
N GLN A 55 25.21 -5.65 -4.66
CA GLN A 55 23.74 -5.71 -4.55
C GLN A 55 23.09 -4.44 -3.93
N ARG A 56 23.77 -3.30 -3.98
CA ARG A 56 23.19 -2.03 -3.51
C ARG A 56 22.47 -1.25 -4.61
N ASN A 57 22.80 -1.51 -5.87
CA ASN A 57 22.13 -0.89 -7.00
C ASN A 57 21.54 -1.96 -7.90
N MET A 58 20.27 -1.82 -8.20
CA MET A 58 19.60 -2.61 -9.23
C MET A 58 19.75 -1.87 -10.56
N GLU A 59 20.32 -2.54 -11.56
CA GLU A 59 20.47 -2.04 -12.91
C GLU A 59 19.41 -2.67 -13.81
N PHE A 60 18.66 -1.83 -14.51
CA PHE A 60 17.82 -2.22 -15.63
C PHE A 60 18.41 -1.65 -16.90
N LYS A 61 18.81 -2.52 -17.83
CA LYS A 61 19.43 -2.12 -19.08
C LYS A 61 18.58 -2.55 -20.27
N PHE A 62 18.18 -1.58 -21.07
CA PHE A 62 17.46 -1.73 -22.33
C PHE A 62 18.46 -1.57 -23.48
N ASP A 63 19.00 -2.69 -23.96
CA ASP A 63 19.92 -2.69 -25.09
C ASP A 63 19.13 -2.65 -26.41
N ASN A 64 19.59 -1.84 -27.37
CA ASN A 64 18.94 -1.66 -28.68
C ASN A 64 17.44 -1.31 -28.57
N ILE A 65 17.10 -0.46 -27.61
CA ILE A 65 15.70 -0.05 -27.39
C ILE A 65 15.14 0.78 -28.55
N LEU A 66 16.03 1.51 -29.29
CA LEU A 66 15.69 2.38 -30.41
C LEU A 66 14.53 3.33 -30.08
N LEU A 67 14.61 3.95 -28.91
CA LEU A 67 13.57 4.81 -28.38
C LEU A 67 13.58 6.16 -29.11
N PRO A 68 12.58 6.49 -29.94
CA PRO A 68 12.54 7.75 -30.66
C PRO A 68 12.45 8.93 -29.69
N ASP A 69 12.86 10.09 -30.11
CA ASP A 69 12.64 11.32 -29.35
C ASP A 69 11.16 11.77 -29.44
N SER A 70 10.75 12.57 -28.45
CA SER A 70 9.37 13.01 -28.32
C SER A 70 8.91 13.96 -29.45
N ASN A 71 9.82 14.62 -30.18
CA ASN A 71 9.45 15.46 -31.32
C ASN A 71 9.19 14.60 -32.57
N THR A 72 9.92 13.49 -32.70
CA THR A 72 9.77 12.55 -33.82
C THR A 72 8.54 11.66 -33.61
N ASN A 73 8.35 11.08 -32.41
CA ASN A 73 7.21 10.23 -32.10
C ASN A 73 6.92 10.21 -30.59
N GLU A 74 6.08 11.14 -30.13
CA GLU A 74 5.76 11.28 -28.71
C GLU A 74 5.21 9.97 -28.08
N PRO A 75 4.21 9.27 -28.65
CA PRO A 75 3.70 8.06 -28.05
C PRO A 75 4.70 6.92 -27.89
N LEU A 76 5.69 6.81 -28.79
CA LEU A 76 6.71 5.78 -28.74
C LEU A 76 7.97 6.20 -27.97
N SER A 77 8.07 7.48 -27.57
CA SER A 77 9.24 8.00 -26.83
C SER A 77 9.28 7.58 -25.35
N HIS A 78 8.24 6.90 -24.85
CA HIS A 78 8.10 6.50 -23.46
C HIS A 78 8.53 5.05 -23.19
N GLY A 79 9.04 4.84 -21.98
CA GLY A 79 9.30 3.51 -21.46
C GLY A 79 9.09 3.43 -19.95
N PHE A 80 9.04 2.20 -19.44
CA PHE A 80 8.97 1.96 -18.01
C PHE A 80 9.54 0.59 -17.64
N VAL A 81 9.89 0.45 -16.37
CA VAL A 81 10.12 -0.82 -15.69
C VAL A 81 9.34 -0.85 -14.37
N ARG A 82 8.83 -2.01 -14.01
CA ARG A 82 8.01 -2.24 -12.82
C ARG A 82 8.55 -3.44 -12.07
N TYR A 83 8.77 -3.26 -10.78
CA TYR A 83 9.20 -4.32 -9.87
C TYR A 83 8.52 -4.15 -8.52
N ARG A 84 8.55 -5.20 -7.69
CA ARG A 84 8.07 -5.16 -6.32
C ARG A 84 9.09 -5.73 -5.35
N ILE A 85 9.05 -5.24 -4.11
CA ILE A 85 9.98 -5.61 -3.05
C ILE A 85 9.28 -5.49 -1.69
N GLN A 86 9.66 -6.30 -0.71
CA GLN A 86 9.12 -6.20 0.63
C GLN A 86 10.01 -5.34 1.55
N PRO A 87 9.42 -4.52 2.43
CA PRO A 87 10.17 -3.90 3.51
C PRO A 87 10.58 -4.97 4.53
N LYS A 88 11.69 -4.72 5.23
CA LYS A 88 12.11 -5.59 6.33
C LYS A 88 11.14 -5.50 7.50
N THR A 89 10.94 -6.62 8.18
CA THR A 89 10.07 -6.71 9.38
C THR A 89 10.65 -6.01 10.61
N THR A 90 11.90 -5.56 10.54
CA THR A 90 12.59 -4.82 11.62
C THR A 90 12.27 -3.33 11.63
N LEU A 91 11.52 -2.82 10.65
CA LEU A 91 11.13 -1.42 10.57
C LEU A 91 10.07 -1.07 11.60
N ASN A 92 10.15 0.16 12.12
CA ASN A 92 9.23 0.70 13.10
C ASN A 92 8.24 1.69 12.45
N ALA A 93 7.15 1.96 13.14
CA ALA A 93 6.24 3.02 12.74
C ALA A 93 6.98 4.38 12.69
N GLY A 94 6.75 5.14 11.62
CA GLY A 94 7.43 6.39 11.34
C GLY A 94 8.69 6.25 10.48
N ASP A 95 9.25 5.04 10.33
CA ASP A 95 10.36 4.82 9.40
C ASP A 95 9.95 5.18 7.98
N THR A 96 10.87 5.84 7.28
CA THR A 96 10.65 6.27 5.89
C THR A 96 11.60 5.55 4.96
N ILE A 97 11.07 5.00 3.87
CA ILE A 97 11.82 4.35 2.80
C ILE A 97 11.82 5.28 1.59
N PRO A 98 12.93 6.00 1.30
CA PRO A 98 13.06 6.75 0.05
C PRO A 98 13.46 5.81 -1.08
N ASN A 99 12.95 6.05 -2.28
CA ASN A 99 13.34 5.36 -3.50
C ASN A 99 13.40 6.34 -4.67
N PHE A 100 14.49 6.30 -5.42
CA PHE A 100 14.71 7.11 -6.64
C PHE A 100 15.60 6.34 -7.61
N ALA A 101 15.68 6.80 -8.84
CA ALA A 101 16.54 6.19 -9.84
C ALA A 101 17.30 7.24 -10.66
N ALA A 102 18.45 6.85 -11.19
CA ALA A 102 19.22 7.60 -12.18
C ALA A 102 19.02 6.92 -13.55
N ILE A 103 18.55 7.67 -14.55
CA ILE A 103 18.24 7.18 -15.89
C ILE A 103 19.23 7.76 -16.88
N TYR A 104 19.95 6.91 -17.58
CA TYR A 104 20.94 7.26 -18.58
C TYR A 104 20.39 6.93 -19.97
N PHE A 105 20.44 7.89 -20.87
CA PHE A 105 20.17 7.70 -22.29
C PHE A 105 21.51 7.69 -23.03
N ASP A 106 21.89 6.55 -23.55
CA ASP A 106 23.20 6.32 -24.20
C ASP A 106 24.39 6.74 -23.30
N PHE A 107 25.15 7.74 -23.69
CA PHE A 107 26.32 8.25 -22.97
C PHE A 107 26.05 9.57 -22.24
N ASN A 108 24.81 10.03 -22.21
CA ASN A 108 24.46 11.30 -21.58
C ASN A 108 24.50 11.22 -20.05
N ASP A 109 24.57 12.39 -19.42
CA ASP A 109 24.43 12.50 -17.97
C ASP A 109 23.06 11.98 -17.51
N PRO A 110 22.98 11.43 -16.29
CA PRO A 110 21.74 10.83 -15.81
C PRO A 110 20.66 11.86 -15.50
N VAL A 111 19.45 11.53 -15.86
CA VAL A 111 18.25 12.19 -15.35
C VAL A 111 17.83 11.50 -14.06
N ILE A 112 17.76 12.25 -12.95
CA ILE A 112 17.35 11.73 -11.66
C ILE A 112 15.82 11.84 -11.55
N THR A 113 15.17 10.75 -11.16
CA THR A 113 13.72 10.74 -10.92
C THR A 113 13.34 11.53 -9.66
N ASN A 114 12.07 11.81 -9.48
CA ASN A 114 11.55 12.18 -8.17
C ASN A 114 11.84 11.08 -7.13
N THR A 115 11.92 11.46 -5.87
CA THR A 115 12.04 10.51 -4.75
C THR A 115 10.65 10.10 -4.27
N ALA A 116 10.28 8.85 -4.48
CA ALA A 116 9.12 8.24 -3.83
C ALA A 116 9.43 7.98 -2.35
N LYS A 117 8.54 8.37 -1.44
CA LYS A 117 8.70 8.14 0.01
C LYS A 117 7.57 7.26 0.51
N THR A 118 7.91 6.10 1.06
CA THR A 118 6.99 5.22 1.77
C THR A 118 7.20 5.39 3.26
N ILE A 119 6.14 5.65 4.02
CA ILE A 119 6.19 5.75 5.47
C ILE A 119 5.58 4.47 6.05
N ILE A 120 6.31 3.82 6.96
CA ILE A 120 5.80 2.67 7.69
C ILE A 120 4.82 3.17 8.74
N VAL A 121 3.58 2.72 8.65
CA VAL A 121 2.57 2.95 9.67
C VAL A 121 2.24 1.61 10.32
N LEU A 122 2.16 1.58 11.64
CA LEU A 122 1.54 0.42 12.28
C LEU A 122 0.06 0.43 11.86
N PRO A 123 -0.50 -0.74 11.49
CA PRO A 123 -1.94 -0.82 11.44
C PRO A 123 -2.41 -0.37 12.84
N THR A 124 -3.02 0.79 12.91
CA THR A 124 -3.85 1.12 14.06
C THR A 124 -4.94 0.06 14.01
N GLY A 125 -4.68 -1.09 14.67
CA GLY A 125 -5.77 -1.95 15.07
C GLY A 125 -6.77 -0.98 15.66
N LEU A 126 -8.03 -1.08 15.27
CA LEU A 126 -9.08 -0.39 15.95
C LEU A 126 -8.84 -0.70 17.43
N ALA A 127 -8.13 0.19 18.13
CA ALA A 127 -8.19 0.18 19.57
C ALA A 127 -9.70 0.22 19.82
N ASN A 128 -10.25 -0.85 20.41
CA ASN A 128 -11.64 -0.82 20.81
C ASN A 128 -11.81 0.54 21.46
N PRO A 129 -12.51 1.49 20.82
CA PRO A 129 -12.57 2.83 21.35
C PRO A 129 -13.17 2.66 22.75
N SER A 130 -12.35 2.90 23.78
CA SER A 130 -12.89 2.90 25.13
C SER A 130 -13.92 4.02 25.17
N PRO A 131 -15.20 3.73 25.33
CA PRO A 131 -16.20 4.76 25.27
C PRO A 131 -15.93 5.78 26.37
N ALA A 132 -16.01 7.05 26.04
CA ALA A 132 -16.08 8.07 27.07
C ALA A 132 -17.26 7.75 28.01
N PRO A 133 -17.15 8.01 29.31
CA PRO A 133 -18.22 7.68 30.26
C PRO A 133 -19.59 8.14 29.75
N GLY A 134 -20.55 7.21 29.61
CA GLY A 134 -21.89 7.48 29.11
C GLY A 134 -22.07 7.45 27.59
N LYS A 135 -21.07 7.11 26.80
CA LYS A 135 -21.19 7.00 25.34
C LYS A 135 -21.25 5.54 24.89
N LEU A 136 -22.36 5.18 24.24
CA LEU A 136 -22.55 3.88 23.61
C LEU A 136 -21.81 3.84 22.28
N LEU A 137 -21.05 2.78 22.03
CA LEU A 137 -20.36 2.52 20.77
C LEU A 137 -20.88 1.23 20.14
N VAL A 138 -21.18 1.29 18.85
CA VAL A 138 -21.67 0.14 18.06
C VAL A 138 -20.73 -0.01 16.85
N PHE A 139 -20.12 -1.18 16.69
CA PHE A 139 -19.18 -1.45 15.61
C PHE A 139 -19.13 -2.96 15.27
N PRO A 140 -18.75 -3.32 14.02
CA PRO A 140 -18.56 -2.43 12.88
C PRO A 140 -19.89 -1.81 12.43
N ASN A 141 -19.82 -0.66 11.77
CA ASN A 141 -20.95 -0.04 11.10
C ASN A 141 -20.47 0.54 9.75
N PRO A 142 -20.88 -0.04 8.61
CA PRO A 142 -21.86 -1.13 8.46
C PRO A 142 -21.42 -2.48 9.04
N ALA A 143 -22.38 -3.29 9.45
CA ALA A 143 -22.18 -4.64 9.97
C ALA A 143 -22.47 -5.68 8.87
N GLU A 144 -21.69 -6.77 8.86
CA GLU A 144 -21.95 -7.93 7.99
C GLU A 144 -22.60 -9.08 8.77
N ASN A 145 -21.86 -9.72 9.68
CA ASN A 145 -22.29 -10.94 10.35
C ASN A 145 -22.54 -10.72 11.86
N SER A 146 -21.90 -9.73 12.46
CA SER A 146 -22.05 -9.43 13.88
C SER A 146 -21.79 -7.97 14.18
N ILE A 147 -22.36 -7.48 15.30
CA ILE A 147 -22.07 -6.17 15.88
C ILE A 147 -21.65 -6.31 17.33
N SER A 148 -20.68 -5.52 17.73
CA SER A 148 -20.25 -5.36 19.11
C SER A 148 -20.74 -4.02 19.63
N ILE A 149 -21.29 -4.05 20.82
CA ILE A 149 -21.81 -2.88 21.53
C ILE A 149 -20.99 -2.72 22.80
N SER A 150 -20.43 -1.54 23.04
CA SER A 150 -19.66 -1.23 24.25
C SER A 150 -20.10 0.09 24.86
N GLY A 151 -19.83 0.28 26.17
CA GLY A 151 -20.28 1.45 26.92
C GLY A 151 -21.70 1.32 27.46
N ILE A 152 -22.23 0.10 27.56
CA ILE A 152 -23.55 -0.17 28.13
C ILE A 152 -23.53 0.21 29.62
N GLN A 153 -24.45 1.08 30.03
CA GLN A 153 -24.66 1.40 31.44
C GLN A 153 -25.65 0.43 32.02
N LEU A 154 -25.29 -0.18 33.15
CA LEU A 154 -26.14 -1.14 33.84
C LEU A 154 -26.84 -0.46 35.00
N GLU A 155 -28.18 -0.53 35.03
CA GLU A 155 -28.98 -0.15 36.18
C GLU A 155 -29.31 -1.40 36.98
N ASN A 156 -28.95 -1.42 38.26
CA ASN A 156 -29.06 -2.60 39.11
C ASN A 156 -28.43 -3.87 38.50
N GLY A 157 -27.28 -3.71 37.80
CA GLY A 157 -26.54 -4.80 37.18
C GLY A 157 -27.15 -5.33 35.88
N LYS A 158 -28.13 -4.64 35.29
CA LYS A 158 -28.80 -5.07 34.05
C LYS A 158 -29.07 -3.89 33.13
N ALA A 159 -29.12 -4.16 31.84
CA ALA A 159 -29.60 -3.22 30.80
C ALA A 159 -30.51 -4.00 29.83
N GLN A 160 -31.45 -3.32 29.21
CA GLN A 160 -32.27 -3.88 28.14
C GLN A 160 -31.77 -3.39 26.79
N LEU A 161 -31.43 -4.30 25.92
CA LEU A 161 -31.04 -4.02 24.54
C LEU A 161 -32.22 -4.38 23.63
N ARG A 162 -32.68 -3.41 22.84
CA ARG A 162 -33.73 -3.61 21.83
C ARG A 162 -33.19 -3.24 20.45
N LEU A 163 -33.35 -4.13 19.48
CA LEU A 163 -33.10 -3.87 18.09
C LEU A 163 -34.44 -3.67 17.38
N MET A 164 -34.55 -2.60 16.62
CA MET A 164 -35.73 -2.24 15.86
C MET A 164 -35.40 -2.02 14.39
N ASP A 165 -36.33 -2.29 13.49
CA ASP A 165 -36.24 -1.88 12.12
C ASP A 165 -36.49 -0.37 11.92
N ILE A 166 -36.37 0.11 10.70
CA ILE A 166 -36.58 1.54 10.36
C ILE A 166 -38.03 2.00 10.56
N TYR A 167 -38.98 1.07 10.74
CA TYR A 167 -40.38 1.35 10.98
C TYR A 167 -40.75 1.25 12.49
N GLY A 168 -39.73 0.97 13.33
CA GLY A 168 -39.93 0.84 14.79
C GLY A 168 -40.44 -0.52 15.23
N LYS A 169 -40.52 -1.51 14.36
CA LYS A 169 -40.87 -2.89 14.72
C LYS A 169 -39.69 -3.52 15.47
N GLN A 170 -39.96 -4.05 16.64
CA GLN A 170 -38.96 -4.74 17.46
C GLN A 170 -38.58 -6.08 16.79
N ILE A 171 -37.27 -6.25 16.51
CA ILE A 171 -36.70 -7.45 15.91
C ILE A 171 -36.13 -8.36 17.01
N LEU A 172 -35.42 -7.74 17.98
CA LEU A 172 -34.78 -8.49 19.07
C LEU A 172 -34.86 -7.69 20.36
N GLU A 173 -35.02 -8.41 21.46
CA GLU A 173 -34.88 -7.89 22.84
C GLU A 173 -34.00 -8.84 23.64
N LYS A 174 -33.01 -8.29 24.37
CA LYS A 174 -32.07 -9.07 25.17
C LYS A 174 -31.73 -8.31 26.46
N THR A 175 -31.74 -9.01 27.58
CA THR A 175 -31.20 -8.48 28.82
C THR A 175 -29.70 -8.65 28.86
N ILE A 176 -28.98 -7.57 29.09
CA ILE A 176 -27.52 -7.51 29.14
C ILE A 176 -27.09 -7.31 30.59
N THR A 177 -26.12 -8.10 31.04
CA THR A 177 -25.56 -8.05 32.41
C THR A 177 -24.11 -7.60 32.43
N GLU A 178 -23.54 -7.29 31.23
CA GLU A 178 -22.19 -6.84 31.06
C GLU A 178 -22.16 -5.47 30.37
N THR A 179 -21.06 -4.74 30.50
CA THR A 179 -20.89 -3.42 29.87
C THR A 179 -20.60 -3.49 28.35
N THR A 180 -20.54 -4.72 27.83
CA THR A 180 -20.35 -5.03 26.40
C THR A 180 -21.34 -6.13 25.98
N ALA A 181 -21.74 -6.12 24.70
CA ALA A 181 -22.59 -7.17 24.13
C ALA A 181 -22.21 -7.43 22.68
N ASN A 182 -22.26 -8.69 22.25
CA ASN A 182 -22.18 -9.10 20.88
C ASN A 182 -23.51 -9.64 20.38
N LEU A 183 -23.90 -9.22 19.18
CA LEU A 183 -25.10 -9.69 18.49
C LEU A 183 -24.72 -10.24 17.13
N GLU A 184 -25.15 -11.45 16.82
CA GLU A 184 -25.08 -12.03 15.49
C GLU A 184 -26.18 -11.37 14.62
N THR A 185 -25.79 -10.94 13.41
CA THR A 185 -26.69 -10.24 12.49
C THR A 185 -27.12 -11.12 11.31
N ASP A 186 -26.52 -12.28 11.16
CA ASP A 186 -26.84 -13.27 10.12
C ASP A 186 -28.26 -13.83 10.21
N GLN A 187 -28.83 -13.83 11.41
CA GLN A 187 -30.21 -14.27 11.69
C GLN A 187 -31.25 -13.15 11.55
N LEU A 188 -30.83 -11.92 11.34
CA LEU A 188 -31.75 -10.82 11.10
C LEU A 188 -32.20 -10.88 9.65
N SER A 189 -33.47 -11.19 9.42
CA SER A 189 -34.05 -11.27 8.07
C SER A 189 -33.80 -9.98 7.29
N LYS A 190 -33.32 -10.15 6.06
CA LYS A 190 -33.16 -9.07 5.08
C LYS A 190 -34.50 -8.49 4.67
#